data_bdaeddfb1a6ec82ac70d80e634babef7
#
_entry.id   bdaeddfb1a6ec82ac70d80e634babef7
#
_cell.length_a   1.000
_cell.length_b   1.000
_cell.length_c   1.000
_cell.angle_alpha   90.00
_cell.angle_beta   90.00
_cell.angle_gamma   90.00
#
_symmetry.space_group_name_H-M   'P 1'
#
loop_
_entity.id
_entity.type
_entity.pdbx_description
1 polymer ?
#
loop_
_entity_poly.entity_id
_entity_poly.type
_entity_poly.pdbx_seq_one_letter_code
_entity_poly.pdbx_strand_id
1 'polypeptide(L)'
;MRNLRNYSLAILMPFVLSACNTGSRPIDYGNDGCQYCKMTIVDKIHGAQLVTAKGKVFSFDATECMINYMIDDSELQIGSALTNFYETPTAFITTDEATFLISKNLPSPMGANLTAFQGKGTAEEMQTAKGGELYDWEALKIYLRN
;
A
#
# COMPACT_ATOMS: atom_id res chain seq x y z
N MET A 1 -68.49 11.82 -25.52
CA MET A 1 -67.95 11.40 -24.22
C MET A 1 -66.69 10.56 -24.47
N ARG A 2 -65.53 11.15 -24.42
CA ARG A 2 -64.24 10.44 -24.60
C ARG A 2 -63.31 10.87 -23.50
N ASN A 3 -63.06 9.96 -22.53
CA ASN A 3 -62.19 10.15 -21.40
C ASN A 3 -60.71 10.13 -21.87
N LEU A 4 -60.04 11.26 -21.83
CA LEU A 4 -58.61 11.33 -21.93
C LEU A 4 -58.01 10.93 -20.56
N ARG A 5 -57.45 9.73 -20.46
CA ARG A 5 -56.62 9.32 -19.31
C ARG A 5 -55.23 9.86 -19.49
N ASN A 6 -54.87 10.82 -18.65
CA ASN A 6 -53.49 11.31 -18.54
C ASN A 6 -52.60 10.21 -17.99
N TYR A 7 -51.71 9.65 -18.85
CA TYR A 7 -50.59 8.83 -18.41
C TYR A 7 -49.43 9.78 -18.07
N SER A 8 -49.29 10.07 -16.78
CA SER A 8 -48.10 10.75 -16.26
C SER A 8 -46.94 9.76 -16.30
N LEU A 9 -46.09 9.87 -17.31
CA LEU A 9 -44.88 9.07 -17.46
C LEU A 9 -43.84 9.61 -16.49
N ALA A 10 -43.78 9.01 -15.30
CA ALA A 10 -42.69 9.28 -14.34
C ALA A 10 -41.39 8.69 -14.90
N ILE A 11 -40.53 9.56 -15.44
CA ILE A 11 -39.18 9.20 -15.86
C ILE A 11 -38.36 8.98 -14.58
N LEU A 12 -38.18 7.72 -14.23
CA LEU A 12 -37.26 7.27 -13.18
C LEU A 12 -35.83 7.41 -13.71
N MET A 13 -35.17 8.55 -13.42
CA MET A 13 -33.79 8.82 -13.78
C MET A 13 -32.89 7.97 -12.86
N PRO A 14 -32.13 6.98 -13.37
CA PRO A 14 -31.20 6.22 -12.53
C PRO A 14 -30.09 7.16 -12.07
N PHE A 15 -30.04 7.42 -10.78
CA PHE A 15 -28.92 8.12 -10.12
C PHE A 15 -27.72 7.18 -10.11
N VAL A 16 -26.87 7.30 -11.11
CA VAL A 16 -25.59 6.58 -11.16
C VAL A 16 -24.68 7.18 -10.09
N LEU A 17 -24.65 6.55 -8.93
CA LEU A 17 -23.65 6.83 -7.89
C LEU A 17 -22.28 6.43 -8.47
N SER A 18 -21.53 7.40 -8.98
CA SER A 18 -20.10 7.24 -9.25
C SER A 18 -19.43 6.96 -7.91
N ALA A 19 -19.20 5.68 -7.60
CA ALA A 19 -18.35 5.27 -6.49
C ALA A 19 -16.96 5.81 -6.79
N CYS A 20 -16.54 6.87 -6.09
CA CYS A 20 -15.15 7.27 -6.07
C CYS A 20 -14.35 6.08 -5.55
N ASN A 21 -13.53 5.49 -6.42
CA ASN A 21 -12.62 4.43 -6.02
C ASN A 21 -11.52 5.05 -5.15
N THR A 22 -11.71 4.98 -3.83
CA THR A 22 -10.76 5.48 -2.82
C THR A 22 -9.71 4.43 -2.45
N GLY A 23 -9.50 3.46 -3.32
CA GLY A 23 -8.57 2.35 -3.12
C GLY A 23 -7.17 2.58 -3.69
N SER A 24 -6.26 1.64 -3.39
CA SER A 24 -4.94 1.58 -4.01
C SER A 24 -5.05 1.47 -5.54
N ARG A 25 -3.99 1.87 -6.23
CA ARG A 25 -3.83 1.66 -7.67
C ARG A 25 -2.59 0.81 -7.94
N PRO A 26 -2.50 0.09 -9.06
CA PRO A 26 -1.25 -0.54 -9.45
C PRO A 26 -0.11 0.48 -9.55
N ILE A 27 1.10 0.09 -9.11
CA ILE A 27 2.32 0.88 -9.38
C ILE A 27 2.73 0.63 -10.84
N ASP A 28 2.97 1.70 -11.58
CA ASP A 28 3.56 1.62 -12.93
C ASP A 28 5.09 1.59 -12.80
N TYR A 29 5.61 0.37 -12.60
CA TYR A 29 7.04 0.12 -12.39
C TYR A 29 7.86 0.58 -13.62
N GLY A 30 8.87 1.39 -13.35
CA GLY A 30 9.69 2.04 -14.37
C GLY A 30 9.23 3.43 -14.76
N ASN A 31 8.00 3.84 -14.38
CA ASN A 31 7.44 5.15 -14.69
C ASN A 31 7.02 5.93 -13.43
N ASP A 32 6.43 5.27 -12.43
CA ASP A 32 6.06 5.93 -11.17
C ASP A 32 7.30 6.35 -10.37
N GLY A 33 7.24 7.53 -9.76
CA GLY A 33 8.25 8.03 -8.84
C GLY A 33 7.88 7.80 -7.37
N CYS A 34 8.87 7.50 -6.56
CA CYS A 34 8.71 7.44 -5.11
C CYS A 34 8.39 8.81 -4.53
N GLN A 35 7.32 8.91 -3.74
CA GLN A 35 6.91 10.19 -3.14
C GLN A 35 7.96 10.72 -2.15
N TYR A 36 8.75 9.86 -1.52
CA TYR A 36 9.77 10.23 -0.53
C TYR A 36 11.14 10.50 -1.18
N CYS A 37 11.81 9.48 -1.71
CA CYS A 37 13.16 9.60 -2.24
C CYS A 37 13.24 10.16 -3.66
N LYS A 38 12.13 10.31 -4.36
CA LYS A 38 11.99 10.82 -5.74
C LYS A 38 12.61 9.93 -6.83
N MET A 39 13.10 8.75 -6.49
CA MET A 39 13.62 7.77 -7.44
C MET A 39 12.47 7.07 -8.16
N THR A 40 12.75 6.56 -9.36
CA THR A 40 11.79 5.73 -10.11
C THR A 40 11.61 4.38 -9.40
N ILE A 41 10.36 3.96 -9.22
CA ILE A 41 10.01 2.69 -8.58
C ILE A 41 10.22 1.57 -9.61
N VAL A 42 11.17 0.68 -9.35
CA VAL A 42 11.49 -0.43 -10.27
C VAL A 42 11.38 -1.80 -9.61
N ASP A 43 11.58 -1.87 -8.29
CA ASP A 43 11.50 -3.11 -7.54
C ASP A 43 10.05 -3.52 -7.30
N LYS A 44 9.75 -4.80 -7.57
CA LYS A 44 8.38 -5.33 -7.57
C LYS A 44 7.99 -6.02 -6.25
N ILE A 45 8.94 -6.12 -5.31
CA ILE A 45 8.75 -6.84 -4.04
C ILE A 45 8.65 -5.87 -2.86
N HIS A 46 9.27 -4.67 -2.99
CA HIS A 46 9.42 -3.75 -1.87
C HIS A 46 8.52 -2.52 -1.94
N GLY A 47 7.89 -2.25 -3.11
CA GLY A 47 7.03 -1.09 -3.31
C GLY A 47 5.92 -0.97 -2.26
N ALA A 48 5.54 0.27 -1.93
CA ALA A 48 4.52 0.54 -0.94
C ALA A 48 3.59 1.67 -1.37
N GLN A 49 2.42 1.76 -0.76
CA GLN A 49 1.46 2.84 -0.99
C GLN A 49 0.81 3.32 0.30
N LEU A 50 0.61 4.62 0.41
CA LEU A 50 -0.34 5.23 1.33
C LEU A 50 -1.56 5.70 0.57
N VAL A 51 -2.73 5.35 1.07
CA VAL A 51 -4.01 5.92 0.64
C VAL A 51 -4.50 6.81 1.78
N THR A 52 -4.67 8.10 1.52
CA THR A 52 -5.19 9.02 2.53
C THR A 52 -6.68 8.80 2.77
N ALA A 53 -7.20 9.29 3.89
CA ALA A 53 -8.63 9.26 4.19
C ALA A 53 -9.49 9.97 3.10
N LYS A 54 -8.88 10.88 2.32
CA LYS A 54 -9.51 11.57 1.19
C LYS A 54 -9.32 10.85 -0.16
N GLY A 55 -8.70 9.65 -0.16
CA GLY A 55 -8.50 8.84 -1.36
C GLY A 55 -7.29 9.23 -2.22
N LYS A 56 -6.40 10.12 -1.76
CA LYS A 56 -5.15 10.40 -2.47
C LYS A 56 -4.17 9.25 -2.26
N VAL A 57 -3.56 8.79 -3.34
CA VAL A 57 -2.58 7.69 -3.34
C VAL A 57 -1.17 8.24 -3.51
N PHE A 58 -0.26 7.82 -2.63
CA PHE A 58 1.17 8.05 -2.72
C PHE A 58 1.89 6.72 -2.88
N SER A 59 2.76 6.60 -3.88
CA SER A 59 3.57 5.41 -4.13
C SER A 59 5.01 5.61 -3.66
N PHE A 60 5.62 4.53 -3.18
CA PHE A 60 6.98 4.51 -2.63
C PHE A 60 7.77 3.35 -3.19
N ASP A 61 9.09 3.56 -3.34
CA ASP A 61 10.02 2.55 -3.84
C ASP A 61 10.24 1.40 -2.85
N ALA A 62 10.07 1.70 -1.56
CA ALA A 62 10.20 0.73 -0.49
C ALA A 62 9.32 1.12 0.72
N THR A 63 9.01 0.12 1.57
CA THR A 63 8.23 0.35 2.79
C THR A 63 8.93 1.32 3.76
N GLU A 64 10.25 1.31 3.84
CA GLU A 64 11.02 2.28 4.62
C GLU A 64 10.83 3.73 4.11
N CYS A 65 10.70 3.94 2.81
CA CYS A 65 10.35 5.27 2.26
C CYS A 65 8.96 5.73 2.71
N MET A 66 8.01 4.81 2.73
CA MET A 66 6.66 5.10 3.21
C MET A 66 6.67 5.46 4.70
N ILE A 67 7.39 4.72 5.53
CA ILE A 67 7.51 5.00 6.97
C ILE A 67 8.17 6.36 7.20
N ASN A 68 9.26 6.66 6.52
CA ASN A 68 9.92 7.96 6.63
C ASN A 68 9.00 9.12 6.22
N TYR A 69 8.23 8.94 5.15
CA TYR A 69 7.23 9.92 4.72
C TYR A 69 6.15 10.14 5.80
N MET A 70 5.68 9.07 6.47
CA MET A 70 4.72 9.18 7.57
C MET A 70 5.30 9.87 8.81
N ILE A 71 6.62 9.73 9.05
CA ILE A 71 7.31 10.41 10.15
C ILE A 71 7.41 11.91 9.86
N ASP A 72 7.76 12.28 8.63
CA ASP A 72 7.94 13.68 8.22
C ASP A 72 6.61 14.44 8.14
N ASP A 73 5.52 13.76 7.77
CA ASP A 73 4.16 14.33 7.69
C ASP A 73 3.23 13.66 8.71
N SER A 74 3.43 13.97 9.98
CA SER A 74 2.67 13.41 11.11
C SER A 74 1.18 13.84 11.14
N GLU A 75 0.80 14.86 10.36
CA GLU A 75 -0.58 15.33 10.24
C GLU A 75 -1.36 14.60 9.14
N LEU A 76 -0.70 13.78 8.36
CA LEU A 76 -1.32 13.05 7.26
C LEU A 76 -2.38 12.08 7.78
N GLN A 77 -3.62 12.30 7.35
CA GLN A 77 -4.73 11.39 7.67
C GLN A 77 -4.68 10.17 6.75
N ILE A 78 -4.16 9.07 7.29
CA ILE A 78 -3.98 7.81 6.57
C ILE A 78 -5.29 7.01 6.62
N GLY A 79 -5.78 6.61 5.45
CA GLY A 79 -6.88 5.66 5.31
C GLY A 79 -6.39 4.21 5.28
N SER A 80 -5.32 3.93 4.52
CA SER A 80 -4.65 2.62 4.51
C SER A 80 -3.18 2.75 4.13
N ALA A 81 -2.36 1.84 4.67
CA ALA A 81 -0.98 1.64 4.31
C ALA A 81 -0.81 0.23 3.74
N LEU A 82 -0.20 0.13 2.57
CA LEU A 82 -0.06 -1.10 1.80
C LEU A 82 1.40 -1.32 1.43
N THR A 83 1.79 -2.58 1.36
CA THR A 83 3.13 -2.98 0.92
C THR A 83 3.06 -4.10 -0.10
N ASN A 84 4.00 -4.12 -1.07
CA ASN A 84 4.26 -5.34 -1.82
C ASN A 84 4.87 -6.38 -0.87
N PHE A 85 4.83 -7.64 -1.23
CA PHE A 85 5.33 -8.71 -0.41
C PHE A 85 6.03 -9.79 -1.25
N TYR A 86 6.92 -10.53 -0.60
CA TYR A 86 7.88 -11.42 -1.25
C TYR A 86 7.21 -12.53 -2.06
N GLU A 87 6.15 -13.15 -1.51
CA GLU A 87 5.50 -14.34 -2.12
C GLU A 87 4.78 -14.02 -3.43
N THR A 88 4.29 -12.79 -3.61
CA THR A 88 3.57 -12.39 -4.82
C THR A 88 3.98 -10.98 -5.25
N PRO A 89 5.07 -10.86 -6.04
CA PRO A 89 5.54 -9.55 -6.54
C PRO A 89 4.42 -8.75 -7.19
N THR A 90 4.44 -7.44 -6.99
CA THR A 90 3.44 -6.45 -7.45
C THR A 90 2.09 -6.46 -6.73
N ALA A 91 1.73 -7.53 -6.03
CA ALA A 91 0.53 -7.56 -5.21
C ALA A 91 0.70 -6.73 -3.93
N PHE A 92 -0.41 -6.23 -3.40
CA PHE A 92 -0.44 -5.49 -2.15
C PHE A 92 -1.16 -6.27 -1.05
N ILE A 93 -0.62 -6.15 0.16
CA ILE A 93 -1.31 -6.47 1.41
C ILE A 93 -1.31 -5.24 2.31
N THR A 94 -2.20 -5.19 3.31
CA THR A 94 -2.14 -4.15 4.33
C THR A 94 -0.92 -4.36 5.22
N THR A 95 -0.34 -3.28 5.70
CA THR A 95 0.84 -3.37 6.57
C THR A 95 0.55 -4.08 7.88
N ASP A 96 -0.71 -4.04 8.36
CA ASP A 96 -1.12 -4.74 9.58
C ASP A 96 -1.20 -6.27 9.42
N GLU A 97 -1.39 -6.75 8.18
CA GLU A 97 -1.40 -8.18 7.85
C GLU A 97 -0.01 -8.71 7.52
N ALA A 98 0.96 -7.83 7.24
CA ALA A 98 2.30 -8.20 6.85
C ALA A 98 3.17 -8.59 8.06
N THR A 99 4.08 -9.53 7.84
CA THR A 99 5.24 -9.78 8.70
C THR A 99 6.48 -9.26 7.99
N PHE A 100 7.28 -8.46 8.67
CA PHE A 100 8.45 -7.82 8.11
C PHE A 100 9.75 -8.48 8.61
N LEU A 101 10.69 -8.71 7.69
CA LEU A 101 12.03 -9.19 8.01
C LEU A 101 13.05 -8.11 7.66
N ILE A 102 13.91 -7.76 8.62
CA ILE A 102 15.12 -6.98 8.38
C ILE A 102 16.31 -7.93 8.39
N SER A 103 16.94 -8.09 7.21
CA SER A 103 18.09 -8.99 7.05
C SER A 103 19.11 -8.41 6.07
N LYS A 104 20.37 -8.32 6.50
CA LYS A 104 21.50 -7.87 5.63
C LYS A 104 21.72 -8.76 4.42
N ASN A 105 21.19 -10.00 4.45
CA ASN A 105 21.28 -10.96 3.36
C ASN A 105 20.06 -10.92 2.43
N LEU A 106 19.15 -9.96 2.65
CA LEU A 106 17.98 -9.70 1.82
C LEU A 106 17.82 -8.19 1.65
N PRO A 107 18.62 -7.57 0.76
CA PRO A 107 18.68 -6.12 0.63
C PRO A 107 17.39 -5.56 0.04
N SER A 108 16.98 -4.38 0.52
CA SER A 108 15.90 -3.55 -0.05
C SER A 108 16.47 -2.34 -0.80
N PRO A 109 15.71 -1.69 -1.70
CA PRO A 109 16.19 -0.58 -2.53
C PRO A 109 16.83 0.58 -1.76
N MET A 110 16.30 0.89 -0.58
CA MET A 110 16.76 2.02 0.23
C MET A 110 17.74 1.63 1.35
N GLY A 111 18.13 0.37 1.42
CA GLY A 111 19.20 -0.12 2.30
C GLY A 111 18.78 -0.43 3.73
N ALA A 112 17.50 -0.32 4.08
CA ALA A 112 17.01 -0.81 5.37
C ALA A 112 17.02 -2.34 5.45
N ASN A 113 17.21 -3.03 4.33
CA ASN A 113 17.19 -4.49 4.19
C ASN A 113 15.86 -5.09 4.66
N LEU A 114 14.78 -4.38 4.36
CA LEU A 114 13.44 -4.64 4.82
C LEU A 114 12.61 -5.31 3.73
N THR A 115 12.04 -6.48 4.04
CA THR A 115 11.14 -7.20 3.12
C THR A 115 9.87 -7.60 3.87
N ALA A 116 8.73 -7.42 3.22
CA ALA A 116 7.43 -7.84 3.74
C ALA A 116 7.05 -9.23 3.24
N PHE A 117 6.34 -9.97 4.06
CA PHE A 117 5.80 -11.30 3.80
C PHE A 117 4.32 -11.33 4.19
N GLN A 118 3.51 -12.04 3.42
CA GLN A 118 2.11 -12.25 3.76
C GLN A 118 1.97 -13.28 4.88
N GLY A 119 2.75 -14.35 4.80
CA GLY A 119 2.70 -15.44 5.77
C GLY A 119 3.79 -15.34 6.83
N LYS A 120 3.43 -15.38 8.12
CA LYS A 120 4.41 -15.45 9.21
C LYS A 120 5.34 -16.67 9.06
N GLY A 121 4.82 -17.81 8.63
CA GLY A 121 5.62 -19.03 8.39
C GLY A 121 6.70 -18.81 7.33
N THR A 122 6.35 -18.20 6.18
CA THR A 122 7.31 -17.86 5.12
C THR A 122 8.37 -16.87 5.63
N ALA A 123 7.97 -15.90 6.44
CA ALA A 123 8.91 -14.95 7.05
C ALA A 123 9.89 -15.66 8.01
N GLU A 124 9.42 -16.62 8.83
CA GLU A 124 10.25 -17.42 9.74
C GLU A 124 11.21 -18.36 8.98
N GLU A 125 10.76 -18.97 7.89
CA GLU A 125 11.62 -19.76 7.00
C GLU A 125 12.71 -18.88 6.38
N MET A 126 12.36 -17.70 5.89
CA MET A 126 13.31 -16.75 5.33
C MET A 126 14.28 -16.24 6.40
N GLN A 127 13.83 -15.96 7.60
CA GLN A 127 14.67 -15.59 8.74
C GLN A 127 15.68 -16.70 9.05
N THR A 128 15.24 -17.95 9.05
CA THR A 128 16.14 -19.11 9.28
C THR A 128 17.20 -19.19 8.18
N ALA A 129 16.84 -18.93 6.92
CA ALA A 129 17.74 -19.03 5.78
C ALA A 129 18.69 -17.84 5.64
N LYS A 130 18.25 -16.63 5.98
CA LYS A 130 18.93 -15.35 5.72
C LYS A 130 19.40 -14.64 6.99
N GLY A 131 18.97 -15.09 8.16
CA GLY A 131 19.16 -14.38 9.42
C GLY A 131 18.29 -13.11 9.50
N GLY A 132 18.52 -12.30 10.52
CA GLY A 132 17.80 -11.06 10.73
C GLY A 132 16.71 -11.14 11.79
N GLU A 133 15.87 -10.14 11.86
CA GLU A 133 14.83 -9.99 12.89
C GLU A 133 13.46 -9.75 12.25
N LEU A 134 12.43 -10.35 12.85
CA LEU A 134 11.04 -10.20 12.42
C LEU A 134 10.35 -9.10 13.22
N TYR A 135 9.49 -8.37 12.52
CA TYR A 135 8.70 -7.27 13.09
C TYR A 135 7.26 -7.35 12.61
N ASP A 136 6.32 -6.98 13.47
CA ASP A 136 5.02 -6.50 13.05
C ASP A 136 5.08 -5.02 12.66
N TRP A 137 3.98 -4.48 12.16
CA TRP A 137 3.94 -3.10 11.67
C TRP A 137 4.28 -2.06 12.74
N GLU A 138 3.77 -2.22 13.96
CA GLU A 138 4.00 -1.26 15.05
C GLU A 138 5.46 -1.30 15.53
N ALA A 139 6.00 -2.48 15.74
CA ALA A 139 7.40 -2.67 16.12
C ALA A 139 8.37 -2.15 15.05
N LEU A 140 8.04 -2.37 13.76
CA LEU A 140 8.83 -1.88 12.63
C LEU A 140 8.89 -0.34 12.60
N LYS A 141 7.76 0.34 12.77
CA LYS A 141 7.73 1.81 12.83
C LYS A 141 8.56 2.37 13.98
N ILE A 142 8.56 1.70 15.12
CA ILE A 142 9.38 2.09 16.28
C ILE A 142 10.86 1.88 15.95
N TYR A 143 11.22 0.75 15.38
CA TYR A 143 12.61 0.43 15.00
C TYR A 143 13.20 1.44 14.00
N LEU A 144 12.46 1.79 12.97
CA LEU A 144 12.94 2.71 11.91
C LEU A 144 12.92 4.19 12.31
N ARG A 145 12.26 4.53 13.42
CA ARG A 145 12.25 5.90 13.96
C ARG A 145 13.51 6.24 14.77
N ASN A 146 14.21 5.23 15.29
CA ASN A 146 15.40 5.39 16.13
C ASN A 146 16.69 5.34 15.29
#